data_13184bf00738c3a80c6e04f87b6efbf2
#
_entry.id   13184bf00738c3a80c6e04f87b6efbf2
#
_cell.length_a   1.000
_cell.length_b   1.000
_cell.length_c   1.000
_cell.angle_alpha   90.00
_cell.angle_beta   90.00
_cell.angle_gamma   90.00
#
_symmetry.space_group_name_H-M   'P 1'
#
loop_
_entity.id
_entity.type
_entity.pdbx_description
1 polymer ?
#
loop_
_entity_poly.entity_id
_entity_poly.type
_entity_poly.pdbx_seq_one_letter_code
_entity_poly.pdbx_strand_id
1 'polypeptide(L)'
;LKEADFYVWTNPSAVLPQLLDNLPDGAELGIDFGEVVSALGINGLGTFAMAYSERPSGAHYELFIGLPKAKRKGLFGLLETKRADASPPPFVPTNVSSFLRWRLDMDAAWKNLDKLMLELSPDVANMVEFTVGLLGKDKDANFDFRKSFLNNFGDDLILYQMPPKGTALNDIGAGPIVVLVKSPNPDELIKGIG
;
A
#
# COMPACT_ATOMS: atom_id res chain seq x y z
N LEU A 1 -0.15 -18.75 16.49
CA LEU A 1 -1.44 -19.39 16.17
C LEU A 1 -1.80 -20.54 17.11
N LYS A 2 -0.90 -21.03 17.99
CA LYS A 2 -1.18 -22.17 18.89
C LYS A 2 -2.12 -21.83 20.07
N GLU A 3 -2.39 -20.55 20.31
CA GLU A 3 -3.20 -20.05 21.43
C GLU A 3 -4.34 -19.15 20.94
N ALA A 4 -4.92 -19.47 19.78
CA ALA A 4 -6.05 -18.72 19.25
C ALA A 4 -7.37 -19.33 19.71
N ASP A 5 -8.32 -18.48 20.13
CA ASP A 5 -9.70 -18.87 20.46
C ASP A 5 -10.53 -19.14 19.21
N PHE A 6 -10.17 -18.48 18.11
CA PHE A 6 -10.74 -18.69 16.79
C PHE A 6 -9.64 -18.66 15.73
N TYR A 7 -9.72 -19.57 14.77
CA TYR A 7 -8.79 -19.64 13.66
C TYR A 7 -9.52 -20.04 12.37
N VAL A 8 -9.29 -19.29 11.31
CA VAL A 8 -9.72 -19.65 9.97
C VAL A 8 -8.53 -19.63 9.02
N TRP A 9 -8.51 -20.57 8.11
CA TRP A 9 -7.49 -20.71 7.08
C TRP A 9 -8.14 -21.07 5.76
N THR A 10 -7.60 -20.53 4.70
CA THR A 10 -7.98 -20.88 3.33
C THR A 10 -6.74 -20.93 2.43
N ASN A 11 -6.82 -21.72 1.38
CA ASN A 11 -5.83 -21.80 0.32
C ASN A 11 -6.38 -21.17 -0.96
N PRO A 12 -6.10 -19.86 -1.21
CA PRO A 12 -6.60 -19.18 -2.39
C PRO A 12 -6.20 -19.86 -3.71
N SER A 13 -4.99 -20.43 -3.78
CA SER A 13 -4.51 -21.07 -5.01
C SER A 13 -5.31 -22.33 -5.38
N ALA A 14 -5.99 -22.96 -4.43
CA ALA A 14 -6.87 -24.11 -4.69
C ALA A 14 -8.26 -23.70 -5.20
N VAL A 15 -8.70 -22.48 -4.89
CA VAL A 15 -10.06 -21.99 -5.20
C VAL A 15 -10.05 -21.06 -6.41
N LEU A 16 -8.96 -20.32 -6.61
CA LEU A 16 -8.85 -19.29 -7.64
C LEU A 16 -9.13 -19.79 -9.07
N PRO A 17 -8.63 -20.96 -9.53
CA PRO A 17 -8.94 -21.47 -10.86
C PRO A 17 -10.46 -21.64 -11.07
N GLN A 18 -11.14 -22.23 -10.07
CA GLN A 18 -12.59 -22.43 -10.14
C GLN A 18 -13.38 -21.12 -10.16
N LEU A 19 -12.88 -20.10 -9.45
CA LEU A 19 -13.49 -18.76 -9.49
C LEU A 19 -13.31 -18.14 -10.89
N LEU A 20 -12.13 -18.25 -11.47
CA LEU A 20 -11.85 -17.72 -12.80
C LEU A 20 -12.69 -18.41 -13.88
N ASP A 21 -12.85 -19.74 -13.82
CA ASP A 21 -13.65 -20.52 -14.76
C ASP A 21 -15.16 -20.17 -14.69
N ASN A 22 -15.62 -19.59 -13.58
CA ASN A 22 -17.01 -19.18 -13.39
C ASN A 22 -17.23 -17.66 -13.56
N LEU A 23 -16.20 -16.89 -13.90
CA LEU A 23 -16.40 -15.47 -14.24
C LEU A 23 -17.10 -15.35 -15.61
N PRO A 24 -17.95 -14.32 -15.78
CA PRO A 24 -18.48 -14.00 -17.10
C PRO A 24 -17.35 -13.86 -18.12
N ASP A 25 -17.62 -14.29 -19.34
CA ASP A 25 -16.66 -14.13 -20.41
C ASP A 25 -16.36 -12.64 -20.62
N GLY A 26 -15.14 -12.24 -20.29
CA GLY A 26 -14.66 -10.84 -20.42
C GLY A 26 -14.43 -10.42 -21.87
N ALA A 27 -14.66 -11.34 -22.84
CA ALA A 27 -14.43 -11.08 -24.25
C ALA A 27 -15.27 -9.91 -24.79
N GLU A 28 -16.49 -9.71 -24.25
CA GLU A 28 -17.33 -8.55 -24.60
C GLU A 28 -16.69 -7.21 -24.14
N LEU A 29 -15.85 -7.24 -23.11
CA LEU A 29 -15.14 -6.07 -22.57
C LEU A 29 -13.69 -6.01 -23.03
N GLY A 30 -13.21 -7.00 -23.81
CA GLY A 30 -11.81 -7.11 -24.20
C GLY A 30 -10.86 -7.35 -23.03
N ILE A 31 -11.34 -7.94 -21.92
CA ILE A 31 -10.59 -8.17 -20.70
C ILE A 31 -10.34 -9.66 -20.51
N ASP A 32 -9.07 -10.07 -20.41
CA ASP A 32 -8.69 -11.39 -19.92
C ASP A 32 -8.51 -11.34 -18.39
N PHE A 33 -9.49 -11.87 -17.65
CA PHE A 33 -9.43 -11.90 -16.19
C PHE A 33 -8.26 -12.73 -15.66
N GLY A 34 -7.82 -13.75 -16.37
CA GLY A 34 -6.66 -14.56 -16.00
C GLY A 34 -5.37 -13.74 -16.07
N GLU A 35 -5.20 -12.95 -17.13
CA GLU A 35 -4.07 -12.02 -17.27
C GLU A 35 -4.11 -10.94 -16.18
N VAL A 36 -5.27 -10.33 -15.90
CA VAL A 36 -5.43 -9.33 -14.86
C VAL A 36 -5.07 -9.90 -13.48
N VAL A 37 -5.60 -11.07 -13.11
CA VAL A 37 -5.29 -11.75 -11.84
C VAL A 37 -3.80 -12.10 -11.75
N SER A 38 -3.20 -12.50 -12.87
CA SER A 38 -1.77 -12.78 -12.94
C SER A 38 -0.93 -11.51 -12.78
N ALA A 39 -1.26 -10.43 -13.48
CA ALA A 39 -0.57 -9.14 -13.37
C ALA A 39 -0.67 -8.57 -11.96
N LEU A 40 -1.84 -8.65 -11.32
CA LEU A 40 -2.04 -8.25 -9.93
C LEU A 40 -1.29 -9.13 -8.92
N GLY A 41 -0.77 -10.29 -9.33
CA GLY A 41 -0.02 -11.21 -8.46
C GLY A 41 -0.90 -12.08 -7.55
N ILE A 42 -2.22 -12.06 -7.74
CA ILE A 42 -3.19 -12.78 -6.90
C ILE A 42 -2.98 -14.30 -7.00
N ASN A 43 -2.60 -14.80 -8.17
CA ASN A 43 -2.27 -16.21 -8.39
C ASN A 43 -1.04 -16.70 -7.60
N GLY A 44 -0.28 -15.79 -7.02
CA GLY A 44 0.84 -16.10 -6.12
C GLY A 44 0.43 -16.44 -4.69
N LEU A 45 -0.81 -16.09 -4.28
CA LEU A 45 -1.32 -16.31 -2.93
C LEU A 45 -1.42 -17.80 -2.62
N GLY A 46 -0.69 -18.27 -1.61
CA GLY A 46 -0.73 -19.66 -1.16
C GLY A 46 -1.60 -19.88 0.07
N THR A 47 -1.68 -18.88 0.93
CA THR A 47 -2.41 -19.01 2.20
C THR A 47 -2.98 -17.67 2.63
N PHE A 48 -4.22 -17.71 3.10
CA PHE A 48 -4.82 -16.62 3.87
C PHE A 48 -5.28 -17.21 5.20
N ALA A 49 -4.86 -16.63 6.32
CA ALA A 49 -5.28 -17.08 7.63
C ALA A 49 -5.56 -15.90 8.55
N MET A 50 -6.53 -16.06 9.41
CA MET A 50 -6.86 -15.10 10.46
C MET A 50 -7.01 -15.85 11.78
N ALA A 51 -6.47 -15.28 12.83
CA ALA A 51 -6.61 -15.77 14.18
C ALA A 51 -7.15 -14.66 15.09
N TYR A 52 -7.93 -15.05 16.06
CA TYR A 52 -8.41 -14.20 17.15
C TYR A 52 -7.98 -14.83 18.47
N SER A 53 -7.52 -14.02 19.41
CA SER A 53 -7.31 -14.44 20.79
C SER A 53 -7.69 -13.32 21.75
N GLU A 54 -8.38 -13.70 22.83
CA GLU A 54 -8.67 -12.78 23.93
C GLU A 54 -7.52 -12.83 24.94
N ARG A 55 -7.04 -11.66 25.35
CA ARG A 55 -5.94 -11.50 26.30
C ARG A 55 -6.36 -10.52 27.40
N PRO A 56 -5.73 -10.54 28.55
CA PRO A 56 -6.03 -9.55 29.60
C PRO A 56 -5.90 -8.09 29.16
N SER A 57 -5.10 -7.82 28.12
CA SER A 57 -4.92 -6.50 27.52
C SER A 57 -5.96 -6.14 26.45
N GLY A 58 -6.83 -7.07 26.07
CA GLY A 58 -7.87 -6.90 25.04
C GLY A 58 -7.85 -7.93 23.94
N ALA A 59 -8.71 -7.75 22.94
CA ALA A 59 -8.82 -8.60 21.78
C ALA A 59 -7.59 -8.46 20.87
N HIS A 60 -7.03 -9.58 20.44
CA HIS A 60 -5.91 -9.64 19.53
C HIS A 60 -6.31 -10.35 18.24
N TYR A 61 -6.10 -9.66 17.12
CA TYR A 61 -6.32 -10.21 15.77
C TYR A 61 -4.99 -10.34 15.06
N GLU A 62 -4.77 -11.49 14.44
CA GLU A 62 -3.60 -11.79 13.65
C GLU A 62 -4.04 -12.18 12.24
N LEU A 63 -3.54 -11.45 11.23
CA LEU A 63 -3.78 -11.74 9.82
C LEU A 63 -2.48 -12.21 9.19
N PHE A 64 -2.53 -13.36 8.54
CA PHE A 64 -1.41 -13.92 7.81
C PHE A 64 -1.75 -14.11 6.33
N ILE A 65 -0.89 -13.56 5.46
CA ILE A 65 -0.96 -13.74 4.01
C ILE A 65 0.30 -14.47 3.57
N GLY A 66 0.16 -15.73 3.21
CA GLY A 66 1.25 -16.57 2.74
C GLY A 66 1.51 -16.34 1.25
N LEU A 67 2.58 -15.61 0.95
CA LEU A 67 3.01 -15.28 -0.40
C LEU A 67 4.53 -15.46 -0.51
N PRO A 68 5.01 -16.51 -1.18
CA PRO A 68 6.44 -16.74 -1.39
C PRO A 68 7.10 -15.54 -2.07
N LYS A 69 8.32 -15.18 -1.63
CA LYS A 69 9.03 -14.00 -2.15
C LYS A 69 9.14 -14.02 -3.69
N ALA A 70 9.41 -15.18 -4.28
CA ALA A 70 9.53 -15.34 -5.74
C ALA A 70 8.21 -15.11 -6.51
N LYS A 71 7.07 -15.09 -5.81
CA LYS A 71 5.73 -14.86 -6.38
C LYS A 71 5.17 -13.47 -6.08
N ARG A 72 5.92 -12.63 -5.35
CA ARG A 72 5.51 -11.25 -5.06
C ARG A 72 5.69 -10.39 -6.29
N LYS A 73 4.59 -10.15 -6.99
CA LYS A 73 4.50 -9.25 -8.14
C LYS A 73 3.20 -8.45 -8.06
N GLY A 74 2.99 -7.55 -8.99
CA GLY A 74 1.79 -6.73 -9.04
C GLY A 74 1.56 -5.96 -7.74
N LEU A 75 0.35 -6.02 -7.19
CA LEU A 75 -0.01 -5.33 -5.96
C LEU A 75 0.89 -5.70 -4.76
N PHE A 76 1.30 -6.96 -4.68
CA PHE A 76 2.16 -7.41 -3.58
C PHE A 76 3.62 -6.95 -3.70
N GLY A 77 4.04 -6.63 -4.93
CA GLY A 77 5.32 -5.96 -5.16
C GLY A 77 5.30 -4.50 -4.70
N LEU A 78 4.16 -3.81 -4.78
CA LEU A 78 4.00 -2.45 -4.30
C LEU A 78 4.12 -2.36 -2.76
N LEU A 79 3.76 -3.43 -2.05
CA LEU A 79 3.82 -3.53 -0.60
C LEU A 79 5.17 -4.05 -0.09
N GLU A 80 6.18 -4.16 -0.96
CA GLU A 80 7.50 -4.60 -0.54
C GLU A 80 8.11 -3.56 0.41
N THR A 81 8.38 -3.99 1.65
CA THR A 81 8.88 -3.13 2.70
C THR A 81 10.25 -3.60 3.17
N LYS A 82 11.08 -2.67 3.59
CA LYS A 82 12.30 -2.99 4.36
C LYS A 82 11.88 -3.34 5.78
N ARG A 83 12.22 -4.56 6.22
CA ARG A 83 11.94 -4.96 7.61
C ARG A 83 12.71 -4.04 8.56
N ALA A 84 11.98 -3.19 9.28
CA ALA A 84 12.49 -2.25 10.24
C ALA A 84 11.47 -2.04 11.36
N ASP A 85 11.91 -1.45 12.48
CA ASP A 85 11.02 -1.10 13.57
C ASP A 85 9.94 -0.13 13.10
N ALA A 86 8.68 -0.49 13.31
CA ALA A 86 7.50 0.30 12.99
C ALA A 86 6.78 0.82 14.25
N SER A 87 7.37 0.68 15.43
CA SER A 87 6.82 1.25 16.66
C SER A 87 6.82 2.77 16.62
N PRO A 88 5.94 3.43 17.40
CA PRO A 88 5.92 4.89 17.52
C PRO A 88 7.27 5.42 18.01
N PRO A 89 7.91 6.35 17.30
CA PRO A 89 9.10 7.02 17.76
C PRO A 89 8.83 7.88 19.02
N PRO A 90 9.85 8.19 19.83
CA PRO A 90 9.67 8.96 21.08
C PRO A 90 9.08 10.36 20.92
N PHE A 91 9.15 10.94 19.71
CA PHE A 91 8.57 12.25 19.43
C PHE A 91 7.06 12.23 19.14
N VAL A 92 6.48 11.04 18.92
CA VAL A 92 5.03 10.89 18.74
C VAL A 92 4.37 10.99 20.12
N PRO A 93 3.39 11.89 20.30
CA PRO A 93 2.69 12.03 21.57
C PRO A 93 1.98 10.74 21.97
N THR A 94 1.96 10.43 23.27
CA THR A 94 1.32 9.21 23.78
C THR A 94 -0.21 9.25 23.75
N ASN A 95 -0.79 10.43 23.58
CA ASN A 95 -2.23 10.67 23.57
C ASN A 95 -2.82 10.79 22.15
N VAL A 96 -2.13 10.30 21.12
CA VAL A 96 -2.68 10.28 19.75
C VAL A 96 -3.90 9.37 19.67
N SER A 97 -4.88 9.73 18.83
CA SER A 97 -6.07 8.90 18.58
C SER A 97 -5.81 7.77 17.57
N SER A 98 -4.86 7.95 16.68
CA SER A 98 -4.40 6.92 15.75
C SER A 98 -2.94 7.13 15.38
N PHE A 99 -2.28 6.04 15.04
CA PHE A 99 -0.89 6.03 14.60
C PHE A 99 -0.71 5.00 13.49
N LEU A 100 0.01 5.39 12.43
CA LEU A 100 0.46 4.52 11.36
C LEU A 100 1.93 4.83 11.07
N ARG A 101 2.75 3.82 10.97
CA ARG A 101 4.12 3.93 10.44
C ARG A 101 4.31 2.90 9.34
N TRP A 102 4.69 3.35 8.19
CA TRP A 102 4.88 2.52 7.03
C TRP A 102 6.32 2.62 6.53
N ARG A 103 6.99 1.48 6.49
CA ARG A 103 8.37 1.34 6.04
C ARG A 103 8.40 0.95 4.56
N LEU A 104 7.85 1.82 3.72
CA LEU A 104 7.69 1.59 2.28
C LEU A 104 9.00 1.95 1.54
N ASP A 105 9.45 1.07 0.64
CA ASP A 105 10.47 1.41 -0.35
C ASP A 105 9.77 2.04 -1.56
N MET A 106 9.68 3.39 -1.57
CA MET A 106 8.93 4.12 -2.60
C MET A 106 9.51 3.91 -4.01
N ASP A 107 10.83 3.82 -4.13
CA ASP A 107 11.49 3.57 -5.44
C ASP A 107 11.15 2.17 -5.96
N ALA A 108 11.20 1.15 -5.09
CA ALA A 108 10.78 -0.20 -5.45
C ALA A 108 9.29 -0.28 -5.75
N ALA A 109 8.45 0.39 -4.95
CA ALA A 109 7.01 0.44 -5.17
C ALA A 109 6.67 1.06 -6.54
N TRP A 110 7.31 2.19 -6.87
CA TRP A 110 7.09 2.84 -8.17
C TRP A 110 7.51 1.94 -9.34
N LYS A 111 8.71 1.33 -9.27
CA LYS A 111 9.18 0.40 -10.32
C LYS A 111 8.25 -0.80 -10.50
N ASN A 112 7.68 -1.31 -9.40
CA ASN A 112 6.71 -2.39 -9.46
C ASN A 112 5.36 -1.92 -10.03
N LEU A 113 4.95 -0.68 -9.75
CA LEU A 113 3.76 -0.07 -10.35
C LEU A 113 3.91 0.09 -11.86
N ASP A 114 5.06 0.61 -12.33
CA ASP A 114 5.35 0.73 -13.76
C ASP A 114 5.26 -0.63 -14.47
N LYS A 115 5.85 -1.69 -13.88
CA LYS A 115 5.74 -3.05 -14.41
C LYS A 115 4.30 -3.55 -14.44
N LEU A 116 3.57 -3.36 -13.35
CA LEU A 116 2.16 -3.75 -13.27
C LEU A 116 1.33 -3.08 -14.36
N MET A 117 1.49 -1.78 -14.55
CA MET A 117 0.78 -1.04 -15.59
C MET A 117 1.12 -1.55 -17.00
N LEU A 118 2.40 -1.82 -17.29
CA LEU A 118 2.84 -2.38 -18.56
C LEU A 118 2.27 -3.79 -18.82
N GLU A 119 2.17 -4.62 -17.77
CA GLU A 119 1.58 -5.97 -17.87
C GLU A 119 0.06 -5.91 -18.10
N LEU A 120 -0.64 -4.92 -17.51
CA LEU A 120 -2.08 -4.75 -17.66
C LEU A 120 -2.45 -4.11 -19.01
N SER A 121 -1.78 -3.02 -19.38
CA SER A 121 -2.01 -2.31 -20.63
C SER A 121 -0.84 -1.35 -20.91
N PRO A 122 -0.09 -1.55 -22.00
CA PRO A 122 0.94 -0.61 -22.44
C PRO A 122 0.39 0.80 -22.68
N ASP A 123 -0.86 0.93 -23.17
CA ASP A 123 -1.48 2.24 -23.42
C ASP A 123 -1.75 2.99 -22.11
N VAL A 124 -2.23 2.29 -21.09
CA VAL A 124 -2.41 2.87 -19.73
C VAL A 124 -1.06 3.28 -19.14
N ALA A 125 -0.04 2.44 -19.27
CA ALA A 125 1.30 2.78 -18.81
C ALA A 125 1.85 4.04 -19.48
N ASN A 126 1.72 4.15 -20.81
CA ASN A 126 2.13 5.33 -21.56
C ASN A 126 1.34 6.59 -21.17
N MET A 127 0.03 6.46 -20.93
CA MET A 127 -0.81 7.57 -20.50
C MET A 127 -0.39 8.07 -19.09
N VAL A 128 -0.12 7.16 -18.16
CA VAL A 128 0.36 7.50 -16.82
C VAL A 128 1.74 8.16 -16.89
N GLU A 129 2.67 7.60 -17.68
CA GLU A 129 4.00 8.19 -17.90
C GLU A 129 3.89 9.62 -18.44
N PHE A 130 3.06 9.81 -19.47
CA PHE A 130 2.80 11.14 -20.04
C PHE A 130 2.22 12.10 -19.00
N THR A 131 1.20 11.66 -18.23
CA THR A 131 0.57 12.49 -17.20
C THR A 131 1.56 12.87 -16.10
N VAL A 132 2.33 11.91 -15.59
CA VAL A 132 3.36 12.15 -14.58
C VAL A 132 4.43 13.11 -15.10
N GLY A 133 4.79 12.97 -16.39
CA GLY A 133 5.74 13.87 -17.04
C GLY A 133 5.24 15.31 -17.21
N LEU A 134 3.94 15.57 -17.07
CA LEU A 134 3.35 16.92 -17.12
C LEU A 134 3.16 17.55 -15.74
N LEU A 135 3.20 16.76 -14.66
CA LEU A 135 2.97 17.27 -13.31
C LEU A 135 3.98 18.36 -12.95
N GLY A 136 3.46 19.52 -12.54
CA GLY A 136 4.23 20.67 -12.09
C GLY A 136 4.87 21.51 -13.19
N LYS A 137 4.76 21.11 -14.48
CA LYS A 137 5.33 21.85 -15.60
C LYS A 137 4.59 23.15 -15.93
N ASP A 138 3.40 23.31 -15.41
CA ASP A 138 2.64 24.57 -15.47
C ASP A 138 3.29 25.67 -14.60
N LYS A 139 3.98 25.27 -13.53
CA LYS A 139 4.70 26.18 -12.63
C LYS A 139 6.18 26.36 -13.02
N ASP A 140 6.83 25.25 -13.39
CA ASP A 140 8.23 25.22 -13.85
C ASP A 140 8.36 24.21 -15.02
N ALA A 141 8.66 24.72 -16.22
CA ALA A 141 8.82 23.90 -17.41
C ALA A 141 9.94 22.83 -17.29
N ASN A 142 10.92 23.04 -16.41
CA ASN A 142 12.02 22.11 -16.14
C ASN A 142 11.73 21.19 -14.95
N PHE A 143 10.56 21.31 -14.32
CA PHE A 143 10.20 20.46 -13.19
C PHE A 143 10.08 19.00 -13.63
N ASP A 144 10.64 18.11 -12.82
CA ASP A 144 10.57 16.67 -12.99
C ASP A 144 10.02 16.05 -11.71
N PHE A 145 8.74 15.65 -11.76
CA PHE A 145 8.04 15.08 -10.62
C PHE A 145 8.74 13.84 -10.05
N ARG A 146 9.25 12.95 -10.91
CA ARG A 146 9.96 11.76 -10.44
C ARG A 146 11.23 12.15 -9.70
N LYS A 147 12.01 13.04 -10.25
CA LYS A 147 13.27 13.48 -9.68
C LYS A 147 13.07 14.27 -8.38
N SER A 148 12.11 15.20 -8.36
CA SER A 148 11.89 16.08 -7.22
C SER A 148 11.07 15.42 -6.12
N PHE A 149 10.05 14.62 -6.46
CA PHE A 149 9.16 13.99 -5.48
C PHE A 149 9.52 12.55 -5.19
N LEU A 150 9.42 11.64 -6.19
CA LEU A 150 9.55 10.20 -5.95
C LEU A 150 10.94 9.79 -5.45
N ASN A 151 12.01 10.31 -6.04
CA ASN A 151 13.37 9.99 -5.63
C ASN A 151 13.74 10.60 -4.27
N ASN A 152 12.98 11.58 -3.80
CA ASN A 152 13.17 12.22 -2.50
C ASN A 152 12.16 11.76 -1.44
N PHE A 153 11.25 10.87 -1.79
CA PHE A 153 10.38 10.20 -0.83
C PHE A 153 11.13 9.00 -0.24
N GLY A 154 11.48 9.08 1.02
CA GLY A 154 12.27 8.03 1.69
C GLY A 154 11.44 6.82 2.12
N ASP A 155 12.05 5.99 2.95
CA ASP A 155 11.54 4.68 3.36
C ASP A 155 10.78 4.69 4.70
N ASP A 156 10.39 5.84 5.23
CA ASP A 156 9.69 5.99 6.51
C ASP A 156 8.59 7.04 6.39
N LEU A 157 7.35 6.58 6.36
CA LEU A 157 6.15 7.40 6.40
C LEU A 157 5.49 7.21 7.77
N ILE A 158 5.30 8.30 8.49
CA ILE A 158 4.60 8.32 9.76
C ILE A 158 3.37 9.21 9.62
N LEU A 159 2.23 8.70 10.02
CA LEU A 159 0.99 9.43 10.10
C LEU A 159 0.39 9.22 11.48
N TYR A 160 0.03 10.31 12.15
CA TYR A 160 -0.72 10.20 13.37
C TYR A 160 -1.77 11.30 13.49
N GLN A 161 -2.84 11.01 14.20
CA GLN A 161 -3.93 11.93 14.43
C GLN A 161 -4.00 12.30 15.91
N MET A 162 -4.08 13.58 16.18
CA MET A 162 -4.34 14.08 17.53
C MET A 162 -5.81 13.88 17.90
N PRO A 163 -6.15 13.78 19.19
CA PRO A 163 -7.55 13.76 19.60
C PRO A 163 -8.30 14.99 19.11
N PRO A 164 -9.60 14.84 18.82
CA PRO A 164 -10.46 16.00 18.53
C PRO A 164 -10.53 16.94 19.73
N LYS A 165 -10.71 18.23 19.48
CA LYS A 165 -10.86 19.24 20.55
C LYS A 165 -12.27 19.28 21.14
N GLY A 166 -13.27 18.80 20.38
CA GLY A 166 -14.67 18.75 20.80
C GLY A 166 -15.10 17.34 21.24
N THR A 167 -16.29 17.26 21.80
CA THR A 167 -16.89 16.01 22.31
C THR A 167 -18.16 15.59 21.57
N ALA A 168 -18.56 16.36 20.54
CA ALA A 168 -19.71 16.01 19.72
C ALA A 168 -19.40 14.83 18.78
N LEU A 169 -20.42 14.09 18.37
CA LEU A 169 -20.25 12.98 17.42
C LEU A 169 -19.60 13.42 16.10
N ASN A 170 -19.88 14.64 15.65
CA ASN A 170 -19.27 15.22 14.45
C ASN A 170 -17.79 15.56 14.61
N ASP A 171 -17.28 15.59 15.86
CA ASP A 171 -15.86 15.85 16.12
C ASP A 171 -15.04 14.54 16.03
N ILE A 172 -15.69 13.38 15.99
CA ILE A 172 -15.01 12.09 15.86
C ILE A 172 -14.23 12.08 14.53
N GLY A 173 -12.92 11.92 14.60
CA GLY A 173 -12.04 11.95 13.44
C GLY A 173 -11.62 13.35 12.97
N ALA A 174 -12.11 14.43 13.58
CA ALA A 174 -11.77 15.81 13.22
C ALA A 174 -10.46 16.33 13.85
N GLY A 175 -9.71 15.50 14.58
CA GLY A 175 -8.43 15.87 15.15
C GLY A 175 -7.38 16.18 14.08
N PRO A 176 -6.42 17.09 14.37
CA PRO A 176 -5.33 17.41 13.46
C PRO A 176 -4.53 16.16 13.05
N ILE A 177 -4.23 16.05 11.76
CA ILE A 177 -3.41 14.96 11.22
C ILE A 177 -1.99 15.52 10.98
N VAL A 178 -1.00 14.76 11.44
CA VAL A 178 0.42 15.04 11.17
C VAL A 178 0.95 13.94 10.25
N VAL A 179 1.56 14.36 9.16
CA VAL A 179 2.23 13.48 8.20
C VAL A 179 3.70 13.82 8.18
N LEU A 180 4.54 12.83 8.45
CA LEU A 180 5.99 12.95 8.43
C LEU A 180 6.55 11.98 7.41
N VAL A 181 7.39 12.47 6.52
CA VAL A 181 8.05 11.68 5.50
C VAL A 181 9.56 11.83 5.69
N LYS A 182 10.25 10.70 5.81
CA LYS A 182 11.71 10.72 5.71
C LYS A 182 12.11 11.05 4.28
N SER A 183 13.05 11.95 4.11
CA SER A 183 13.56 12.34 2.80
C SER A 183 15.08 12.35 2.79
N PRO A 184 15.74 11.83 1.73
CA PRO A 184 17.16 12.02 1.52
C PRO A 184 17.50 13.49 1.16
N ASN A 185 16.57 14.22 0.55
CA ASN A 185 16.70 15.65 0.23
C ASN A 185 15.35 16.36 0.48
N PRO A 186 15.09 16.86 1.70
CA PRO A 186 13.82 17.49 2.05
C PRO A 186 13.49 18.72 1.21
N ASP A 187 14.50 19.51 0.83
CA ASP A 187 14.27 20.73 0.04
C ASP A 187 13.72 20.42 -1.36
N GLU A 188 14.25 19.36 -2.01
CA GLU A 188 13.72 18.91 -3.29
C GLU A 188 12.33 18.26 -3.15
N LEU A 189 12.08 17.53 -2.06
CA LEU A 189 10.76 16.97 -1.79
C LEU A 189 9.71 18.07 -1.61
N ILE A 190 10.03 19.16 -0.88
CA ILE A 190 9.12 20.29 -0.67
C ILE A 190 8.78 20.97 -2.01
N LYS A 191 9.76 21.17 -2.89
CA LYS A 191 9.51 21.66 -4.26
C LYS A 191 8.57 20.75 -5.05
N GLY A 192 8.60 19.44 -4.79
CA GLY A 192 7.72 18.47 -5.44
C GLY A 192 6.28 18.48 -4.93
N ILE A 193 6.02 19.09 -3.77
CA ILE A 193 4.69 19.16 -3.13
C ILE A 193 4.00 20.51 -3.43
N GLY A 194 4.77 21.58 -3.58
CA GLY A 194 4.28 22.97 -3.75
C GLY A 194 4.12 23.39 -5.18
#